data_9ce18a73a79511f852d3dc8d5cb69744
#
_entry.id   9ce18a73a79511f852d3dc8d5cb69744
#
_cell.length_a   1.000
_cell.length_b   1.000
_cell.length_c   1.000
_cell.angle_alpha   90.00
_cell.angle_beta   90.00
_cell.angle_gamma   90.00
#
_symmetry.space_group_name_H-M   'P 1'
#
loop_
_entity.id
_entity.type
_entity.pdbx_description
1 polymer ?
#
loop_
_entity_poly.entity_id
_entity_poly.type
_entity_poly.pdbx_seq_one_letter_code
_entity_poly.pdbx_strand_id
1 'polypeptide(L)'
;MLTTRVGLKIPAILSYDRWEKAGLHIFQIADSSAWCLGDWLVYGQERYSDRYRTGVQAAGLDYQTLRNYAWVARHFELGRRRENLSFGHHAEVASLPPGQADTWLDRAEEQGWSRNRLRLQLRESRQGSRAAPLAQVGLPRISVSVDRVDRWREAAAKVEGNFEEWILVALDRAAAHALGD
;
A
#
# COMPACT_ATOMS: atom_id res chain seq x y z
N MET A 1 -16.32 -24.57 23.73
CA MET A 1 -15.64 -23.28 23.90
C MET A 1 -16.56 -22.17 23.44
N LEU A 2 -16.54 -21.04 24.10
CA LEU A 2 -17.35 -19.85 23.76
C LEU A 2 -16.43 -18.66 23.55
N THR A 3 -16.49 -18.04 22.36
CA THR A 3 -15.76 -16.81 22.06
C THR A 3 -16.49 -15.61 22.65
N THR A 4 -15.77 -14.75 23.34
CA THR A 4 -16.27 -13.49 23.90
C THR A 4 -15.55 -12.32 23.23
N ARG A 5 -16.02 -11.09 23.48
CA ARG A 5 -15.37 -9.88 22.92
C ARG A 5 -13.93 -9.69 23.42
N VAL A 6 -13.58 -10.23 24.56
CA VAL A 6 -12.29 -10.01 25.22
C VAL A 6 -11.48 -11.29 25.44
N GLY A 7 -11.93 -12.43 24.89
CA GLY A 7 -11.19 -13.68 25.03
C GLY A 7 -12.03 -14.92 24.79
N LEU A 8 -11.46 -16.07 25.15
CA LEU A 8 -12.02 -17.39 24.95
C LEU A 8 -12.37 -18.04 26.29
N LYS A 9 -13.62 -18.45 26.50
CA LYS A 9 -14.02 -19.27 27.64
C LYS A 9 -13.76 -20.73 27.32
N ILE A 10 -12.78 -21.32 28.01
CA ILE A 10 -12.42 -22.73 27.89
C ILE A 10 -13.10 -23.49 29.03
N PRO A 11 -13.81 -24.63 28.79
CA PRO A 11 -14.34 -25.47 29.83
C PRO A 11 -13.23 -25.97 30.76
N ALA A 12 -13.54 -26.17 32.06
CA ALA A 12 -12.61 -26.68 33.03
C ALA A 12 -12.04 -28.07 32.65
N ILE A 13 -12.84 -28.88 31.95
CA ILE A 13 -12.44 -30.19 31.42
C ILE A 13 -12.55 -30.17 29.90
N LEU A 14 -11.40 -30.28 29.25
CA LEU A 14 -11.28 -30.33 27.78
C LEU A 14 -10.22 -31.38 27.43
N SER A 15 -10.55 -32.33 26.53
CA SER A 15 -9.55 -33.29 26.05
C SER A 15 -8.48 -32.59 25.20
N TYR A 16 -7.28 -33.15 25.19
CA TYR A 16 -6.15 -32.62 24.40
C TYR A 16 -6.53 -32.45 22.92
N ASP A 17 -7.12 -33.46 22.29
CA ASP A 17 -7.53 -33.42 20.88
C ASP A 17 -8.51 -32.28 20.56
N ARG A 18 -9.44 -32.02 21.48
CA ARG A 18 -10.39 -30.91 21.32
C ARG A 18 -9.71 -29.55 21.52
N TRP A 19 -8.76 -29.46 22.43
CA TRP A 19 -7.98 -28.28 22.67
C TRP A 19 -7.10 -27.97 21.45
N GLU A 20 -6.36 -28.96 20.92
CA GLU A 20 -5.51 -28.83 19.74
C GLU A 20 -6.32 -28.41 18.50
N LYS A 21 -7.41 -29.12 18.19
CA LYS A 21 -8.30 -28.79 17.06
C LYS A 21 -8.87 -27.38 17.18
N ALA A 22 -9.24 -26.95 18.37
CA ALA A 22 -9.75 -25.61 18.58
C ALA A 22 -8.66 -24.55 18.41
N GLY A 23 -7.43 -24.82 18.85
CA GLY A 23 -6.27 -23.95 18.63
C GLY A 23 -5.98 -23.75 17.14
N LEU A 24 -5.93 -24.85 16.37
CA LEU A 24 -5.76 -24.81 14.92
C LEU A 24 -6.88 -24.01 14.23
N HIS A 25 -8.13 -24.21 14.64
CA HIS A 25 -9.26 -23.46 14.07
C HIS A 25 -9.20 -21.97 14.38
N ILE A 26 -8.85 -21.58 15.60
CA ILE A 26 -8.67 -20.20 16.00
C ILE A 26 -7.53 -19.55 15.20
N PHE A 27 -6.41 -20.27 15.03
CA PHE A 27 -5.28 -19.80 14.23
C PHE A 27 -5.68 -19.57 12.77
N GLN A 28 -6.39 -20.52 12.13
CA GLN A 28 -6.89 -20.39 10.77
C GLN A 28 -7.80 -19.15 10.60
N ILE A 29 -8.74 -18.94 11.53
CA ILE A 29 -9.61 -17.76 11.51
C ILE A 29 -8.80 -16.48 11.65
N ALA A 30 -7.83 -16.43 12.58
CA ALA A 30 -7.02 -15.26 12.80
C ALA A 30 -6.14 -14.92 11.58
N ASP A 31 -5.54 -15.95 10.97
CA ASP A 31 -4.67 -15.79 9.80
C ASP A 31 -5.47 -15.39 8.54
N SER A 32 -6.66 -15.96 8.34
CA SER A 32 -7.53 -15.65 7.21
C SER A 32 -8.48 -14.48 7.44
N SER A 33 -8.48 -13.87 8.61
CA SER A 33 -9.49 -12.85 9.00
C SER A 33 -9.59 -11.67 8.03
N ALA A 34 -8.46 -11.19 7.51
CA ALA A 34 -8.41 -10.10 6.54
C ALA A 34 -9.05 -10.48 5.19
N TRP A 35 -8.83 -11.70 4.73
CA TRP A 35 -9.48 -12.25 3.54
C TRP A 35 -10.99 -12.42 3.73
N CYS A 36 -11.39 -13.04 4.84
CA CYS A 36 -12.80 -13.24 5.17
C CYS A 36 -13.57 -11.92 5.26
N LEU A 37 -12.96 -10.91 5.88
CA LEU A 37 -13.54 -9.56 5.95
C LEU A 37 -13.60 -8.91 4.56
N GLY A 38 -12.56 -9.05 3.75
CA GLY A 38 -12.54 -8.55 2.38
C GLY A 38 -13.63 -9.16 1.52
N ASP A 39 -13.77 -10.48 1.53
CA ASP A 39 -14.80 -11.21 0.78
C ASP A 39 -16.22 -10.86 1.24
N TRP A 40 -16.44 -10.76 2.55
CA TRP A 40 -17.71 -10.33 3.12
C TRP A 40 -18.11 -8.92 2.67
N LEU A 41 -17.14 -8.01 2.63
CA LEU A 41 -17.36 -6.64 2.17
C LEU A 41 -17.68 -6.58 0.67
N VAL A 42 -16.96 -7.35 -0.15
CA VAL A 42 -17.21 -7.42 -1.60
C VAL A 42 -18.61 -7.96 -1.86
N TYR A 43 -18.96 -9.08 -1.24
CA TYR A 43 -20.28 -9.68 -1.36
C TYR A 43 -21.40 -8.71 -0.90
N GLY A 44 -21.22 -8.07 0.24
CA GLY A 44 -22.20 -7.13 0.79
C GLY A 44 -22.41 -5.90 -0.10
N GLN A 45 -21.35 -5.40 -0.72
CA GLN A 45 -21.42 -4.25 -1.63
C GLN A 45 -22.18 -4.60 -2.93
N GLU A 46 -22.03 -5.81 -3.44
CA GLU A 46 -22.70 -6.27 -4.65
C GLU A 46 -24.18 -6.61 -4.41
N ARG A 47 -24.51 -7.19 -3.25
CA ARG A 47 -25.83 -7.72 -2.96
C ARG A 47 -26.74 -6.80 -2.15
N TYR A 48 -26.16 -5.90 -1.34
CA TYR A 48 -26.88 -5.08 -0.36
C TYR A 48 -26.42 -3.61 -0.42
N SER A 49 -26.36 -3.03 -1.61
CA SER A 49 -25.81 -1.69 -1.84
C SER A 49 -26.43 -0.59 -0.99
N ASP A 50 -27.74 -0.67 -0.71
CA ASP A 50 -28.52 0.24 0.12
C ASP A 50 -28.28 0.06 1.63
N ARG A 51 -27.93 -1.15 2.08
CA ARG A 51 -27.72 -1.53 3.49
C ARG A 51 -26.24 -1.72 3.85
N TYR A 52 -25.38 -1.68 2.88
CA TYR A 52 -23.94 -1.91 3.05
C TYR A 52 -23.32 -1.02 4.13
N ARG A 53 -23.62 0.29 4.09
CA ARG A 53 -23.10 1.25 5.08
C ARG A 53 -23.52 0.89 6.51
N THR A 54 -24.77 0.50 6.71
CA THR A 54 -25.28 0.11 8.02
C THR A 54 -24.56 -1.13 8.55
N GLY A 55 -24.34 -2.15 7.69
CA GLY A 55 -23.61 -3.36 8.04
C GLY A 55 -22.15 -3.08 8.41
N VAL A 56 -21.49 -2.22 7.67
CA VAL A 56 -20.09 -1.80 7.92
C VAL A 56 -19.97 -1.04 9.24
N GLN A 57 -20.89 -0.11 9.52
CA GLN A 57 -20.92 0.63 10.79
C GLN A 57 -21.15 -0.30 12.00
N ALA A 58 -22.02 -1.30 11.86
CA ALA A 58 -22.28 -2.28 12.92
C ALA A 58 -21.04 -3.14 13.23
N ALA A 59 -20.14 -3.37 12.27
CA ALA A 59 -18.91 -4.13 12.46
C ALA A 59 -17.86 -3.38 13.30
N GLY A 60 -18.00 -2.06 13.51
CA GLY A 60 -17.12 -1.25 14.37
C GLY A 60 -15.66 -1.16 13.92
N LEU A 61 -15.38 -1.42 12.66
CA LEU A 61 -14.03 -1.40 12.08
C LEU A 61 -13.76 -0.06 11.38
N ASP A 62 -12.48 0.33 11.34
CA ASP A 62 -12.06 1.52 10.63
C ASP A 62 -12.35 1.42 9.12
N TYR A 63 -12.99 2.44 8.57
CA TYR A 63 -13.45 2.47 7.18
C TYR A 63 -12.30 2.32 6.18
N GLN A 64 -11.13 2.92 6.46
CA GLN A 64 -9.98 2.83 5.56
C GLN A 64 -9.41 1.42 5.51
N THR A 65 -9.33 0.74 6.66
CA THR A 65 -8.92 -0.66 6.77
C THR A 65 -9.86 -1.56 5.98
N LEU A 66 -11.17 -1.36 6.12
CA LEU A 66 -12.18 -2.13 5.39
C LEU A 66 -12.08 -1.94 3.87
N ARG A 67 -11.89 -0.70 3.42
CA ARG A 67 -11.68 -0.42 1.99
C ARG A 67 -10.46 -1.15 1.43
N ASN A 68 -9.36 -1.17 2.17
CA ASN A 68 -8.16 -1.90 1.77
C ASN A 68 -8.42 -3.41 1.66
N TYR A 69 -9.13 -4.00 2.63
CA TYR A 69 -9.47 -5.43 2.58
C TYR A 69 -10.32 -5.78 1.37
N ALA A 70 -11.39 -5.02 1.12
CA ALA A 70 -12.25 -5.22 -0.04
C ALA A 70 -11.49 -5.00 -1.37
N TRP A 71 -10.59 -4.00 -1.42
CA TRP A 71 -9.80 -3.72 -2.60
C TRP A 71 -8.85 -4.88 -2.93
N VAL A 72 -8.11 -5.41 -1.97
CA VAL A 72 -7.21 -6.56 -2.17
C VAL A 72 -8.00 -7.81 -2.55
N ALA A 73 -9.14 -8.08 -1.87
CA ALA A 73 -9.98 -9.23 -2.16
C ALA A 73 -10.51 -9.23 -3.61
N ARG A 74 -10.85 -8.05 -4.17
CA ARG A 74 -11.25 -7.93 -5.58
C ARG A 74 -10.11 -8.19 -6.56
N HIS A 75 -8.87 -7.83 -6.19
CA HIS A 75 -7.71 -8.04 -7.07
C HIS A 75 -7.23 -9.49 -7.09
N PHE A 76 -7.53 -10.24 -6.03
CA PHE A 76 -7.14 -11.63 -5.90
C PHE A 76 -8.36 -12.51 -5.64
N GLU A 77 -8.92 -13.06 -6.71
CA GLU A 77 -9.92 -14.12 -6.62
C GLU A 77 -9.36 -15.31 -5.85
N LEU A 78 -10.24 -16.13 -5.27
CA LEU A 78 -9.85 -17.23 -4.37
C LEU A 78 -8.77 -18.14 -4.98
N GLY A 79 -8.89 -18.48 -6.26
CA GLY A 79 -7.92 -19.36 -6.97
C GLY A 79 -6.54 -18.73 -7.24
N ARG A 80 -6.39 -17.42 -7.04
CA ARG A 80 -5.11 -16.71 -7.19
C ARG A 80 -4.41 -16.43 -5.88
N ARG A 81 -5.04 -16.73 -4.75
CA ARG A 81 -4.45 -16.57 -3.43
C ARG A 81 -3.47 -17.68 -3.16
N ARG A 82 -2.28 -17.34 -2.67
CA ARG A 82 -1.24 -18.30 -2.29
C ARG A 82 -1.41 -18.65 -0.82
N GLU A 83 -1.65 -19.92 -0.51
CA GLU A 83 -1.90 -20.40 0.86
C GLU A 83 -0.68 -20.18 1.79
N ASN A 84 0.54 -20.26 1.24
CA ASN A 84 1.77 -20.06 1.99
C ASN A 84 2.14 -18.57 2.19
N LEU A 85 1.36 -17.64 1.62
CA LEU A 85 1.59 -16.20 1.73
C LEU A 85 0.43 -15.51 2.45
N SER A 86 0.76 -14.65 3.41
CA SER A 86 -0.26 -13.89 4.13
C SER A 86 -0.99 -12.88 3.24
N PHE A 87 -2.16 -12.41 3.69
CA PHE A 87 -2.87 -11.28 3.09
C PHE A 87 -1.95 -10.07 2.84
N GLY A 88 -1.02 -9.81 3.76
CA GLY A 88 -0.08 -8.71 3.66
C GLY A 88 0.84 -8.78 2.44
N HIS A 89 1.26 -9.98 2.00
CA HIS A 89 2.05 -10.14 0.78
C HIS A 89 1.25 -9.75 -0.46
N HIS A 90 0.01 -10.21 -0.56
CA HIS A 90 -0.89 -9.85 -1.66
C HIS A 90 -1.19 -8.35 -1.69
N ALA A 91 -1.39 -7.73 -0.53
CA ALA A 91 -1.61 -6.30 -0.43
C ALA A 91 -0.44 -5.45 -0.96
N GLU A 92 0.82 -5.91 -0.81
CA GLU A 92 2.00 -5.21 -1.34
C GLU A 92 2.04 -5.16 -2.87
N VAL A 93 1.49 -6.17 -3.53
CA VAL A 93 1.54 -6.31 -5.00
C VAL A 93 0.21 -5.99 -5.69
N ALA A 94 -0.87 -5.76 -4.94
CA ALA A 94 -2.23 -5.58 -5.48
C ALA A 94 -2.36 -4.37 -6.43
N SER A 95 -1.46 -3.39 -6.35
CA SER A 95 -1.42 -2.25 -7.28
C SER A 95 -0.70 -2.55 -8.60
N LEU A 96 -0.09 -3.71 -8.74
CA LEU A 96 0.62 -4.11 -9.96
C LEU A 96 -0.36 -4.76 -10.96
N PRO A 97 -0.02 -4.76 -12.27
CA PRO A 97 -0.73 -5.57 -13.24
C PRO A 97 -0.76 -7.05 -12.82
N PRO A 98 -1.86 -7.78 -13.10
CA PRO A 98 -2.05 -9.16 -12.59
C PRO A 98 -0.86 -10.10 -12.81
N GLY A 99 -0.28 -10.15 -14.01
CA GLY A 99 0.86 -11.02 -14.30
C GLY A 99 2.15 -10.63 -13.55
N GLN A 100 2.36 -9.32 -13.30
CA GLN A 100 3.50 -8.89 -12.48
C GLN A 100 3.28 -9.21 -11.00
N ALA A 101 2.04 -9.04 -10.51
CA ALA A 101 1.69 -9.40 -9.14
C ALA A 101 1.94 -10.89 -8.89
N ASP A 102 1.48 -11.76 -9.82
CA ASP A 102 1.69 -13.21 -9.72
C ASP A 102 3.19 -13.57 -9.71
N THR A 103 3.99 -12.98 -10.60
CA THR A 103 5.45 -13.21 -10.62
C THR A 103 6.13 -12.84 -9.30
N TRP A 104 5.70 -11.75 -8.65
CA TRP A 104 6.25 -11.34 -7.36
C TRP A 104 5.81 -12.25 -6.21
N LEU A 105 4.57 -12.74 -6.25
CA LEU A 105 4.07 -13.70 -5.26
C LEU A 105 4.78 -15.05 -5.42
N ASP A 106 4.98 -15.53 -6.65
CA ASP A 106 5.70 -16.79 -6.92
C ASP A 106 7.14 -16.71 -6.36
N ARG A 107 7.86 -15.63 -6.62
CA ARG A 107 9.20 -15.40 -6.03
C ARG A 107 9.20 -15.35 -4.52
N ALA A 108 8.19 -14.69 -3.93
CA ALA A 108 8.08 -14.59 -2.49
C ALA A 108 7.82 -15.94 -1.86
N GLU A 109 7.01 -16.80 -2.49
CA GLU A 109 6.70 -18.14 -2.05
C GLU A 109 7.92 -19.07 -2.20
N GLU A 110 8.56 -19.10 -3.37
CA GLU A 110 9.74 -19.93 -3.65
C GLU A 110 10.93 -19.61 -2.72
N GLN A 111 11.11 -18.34 -2.38
CA GLN A 111 12.24 -17.89 -1.55
C GLN A 111 11.89 -17.69 -0.09
N GLY A 112 10.65 -18.00 0.31
CA GLY A 112 10.18 -17.84 1.68
C GLY A 112 10.29 -16.40 2.21
N TRP A 113 10.02 -15.40 1.37
CA TRP A 113 10.15 -14.00 1.79
C TRP A 113 9.09 -13.63 2.80
N SER A 114 9.47 -12.82 3.79
CA SER A 114 8.53 -12.10 4.60
C SER A 114 7.91 -10.94 3.81
N ARG A 115 6.74 -10.45 4.25
CA ARG A 115 6.10 -9.25 3.68
C ARG A 115 7.07 -8.07 3.55
N ASN A 116 7.90 -7.83 4.58
CA ASN A 116 8.85 -6.72 4.57
C ASN A 116 9.95 -6.92 3.51
N ARG A 117 10.41 -8.16 3.32
CA ARG A 117 11.39 -8.48 2.28
C ARG A 117 10.80 -8.27 0.89
N LEU A 118 9.57 -8.71 0.64
CA LEU A 118 8.85 -8.46 -0.62
C LEU A 118 8.73 -6.97 -0.90
N ARG A 119 8.33 -6.18 0.10
CA ARG A 119 8.24 -4.70 -0.02
C ARG A 119 9.57 -4.06 -0.39
N LEU A 120 10.67 -4.51 0.20
CA LEU A 120 12.02 -4.02 -0.10
C LEU A 120 12.37 -4.31 -1.56
N GLN A 121 12.19 -5.55 -2.00
CA GLN A 121 12.47 -5.98 -3.37
C GLN A 121 11.64 -5.22 -4.42
N LEU A 122 10.36 -4.97 -4.13
CA LEU A 122 9.49 -4.14 -4.97
C LEU A 122 10.02 -2.70 -5.10
N ARG A 123 10.52 -2.11 -4.01
CA ARG A 123 11.11 -0.76 -4.03
C ARG A 123 12.40 -0.72 -4.85
N GLU A 124 13.29 -1.67 -4.66
CA GLU A 124 14.54 -1.80 -5.41
C GLU A 124 14.28 -1.97 -6.91
N SER A 125 13.32 -2.83 -7.29
CA SER A 125 12.91 -3.02 -8.68
C SER A 125 12.35 -1.74 -9.31
N ARG A 126 11.53 -0.97 -8.58
CA ARG A 126 11.01 0.31 -9.05
C ARG A 126 12.11 1.37 -9.22
N GLN A 127 13.14 1.34 -8.39
CA GLN A 127 14.29 2.23 -8.48
C GLN A 127 15.22 1.82 -9.64
N GLY A 128 15.41 0.53 -9.87
CA GLY A 128 16.20 0.01 -11.00
C GLY A 128 15.51 0.14 -12.37
N SER A 129 14.15 0.20 -12.39
CA SER A 129 13.36 0.40 -13.62
C SER A 129 13.15 1.88 -13.99
N ARG A 130 13.36 2.78 -13.07
CA ARG A 130 13.59 4.19 -13.40
C ARG A 130 15.03 4.22 -13.90
N ALA A 131 15.22 4.42 -15.22
CA ALA A 131 16.49 4.91 -15.75
C ALA A 131 17.00 5.96 -14.77
N ALA A 132 18.24 5.77 -14.27
CA ALA A 132 18.77 6.53 -13.14
C ALA A 132 18.26 7.98 -13.23
N PRO A 133 17.47 8.46 -12.26
CA PRO A 133 17.15 9.86 -12.29
C PRO A 133 18.51 10.53 -12.28
N LEU A 134 18.78 11.41 -13.22
CA LEU A 134 19.88 12.34 -13.13
C LEU A 134 19.96 12.72 -11.66
N ALA A 135 21.08 12.41 -10.99
CA ALA A 135 21.20 12.48 -9.55
C ALA A 135 20.64 13.82 -9.09
N GLN A 136 19.40 13.83 -8.56
CA GLN A 136 18.77 15.07 -8.12
C GLN A 136 19.42 15.43 -6.79
N VAL A 137 20.34 16.36 -6.86
CA VAL A 137 20.90 16.99 -5.67
C VAL A 137 19.96 18.12 -5.29
N GLY A 138 19.38 18.03 -4.10
CA GLY A 138 18.56 19.14 -3.58
C GLY A 138 19.41 20.39 -3.41
N LEU A 139 18.94 21.51 -3.96
CA LEU A 139 19.60 22.81 -3.72
C LEU A 139 19.52 23.16 -2.22
N PRO A 140 20.54 23.83 -1.66
CA PRO A 140 20.49 24.31 -0.30
C PRO A 140 19.26 25.22 -0.09
N ARG A 141 18.66 25.17 1.10
CA ARG A 141 17.53 26.05 1.44
C ARG A 141 18.01 27.51 1.40
N ILE A 142 17.56 28.25 0.40
CA ILE A 142 17.90 29.66 0.23
C ILE A 142 16.72 30.49 0.74
N SER A 143 16.95 31.32 1.74
CA SER A 143 15.98 32.31 2.22
C SER A 143 16.03 33.56 1.32
N VAL A 144 14.88 33.86 0.71
CA VAL A 144 14.75 34.99 -0.22
C VAL A 144 13.68 35.94 0.29
N SER A 145 13.86 37.26 0.13
CA SER A 145 12.84 38.24 0.50
C SER A 145 11.59 38.10 -0.43
N VAL A 146 10.41 38.39 0.13
CA VAL A 146 9.14 38.32 -0.58
C VAL A 146 9.17 39.14 -1.89
N ASP A 147 9.67 40.36 -1.84
CA ASP A 147 9.78 41.25 -3.02
C ASP A 147 10.60 40.66 -4.16
N ARG A 148 11.63 39.85 -3.85
CA ARG A 148 12.42 39.16 -4.88
C ARG A 148 11.65 38.00 -5.50
N VAL A 149 10.93 37.23 -4.68
CA VAL A 149 10.12 36.13 -5.15
C VAL A 149 9.00 36.65 -6.05
N ASP A 150 8.33 37.72 -5.67
CA ASP A 150 7.25 38.30 -6.46
C ASP A 150 7.74 38.85 -7.81
N ARG A 151 8.89 39.51 -7.86
CA ARG A 151 9.53 39.91 -9.13
C ARG A 151 9.89 38.72 -10.00
N TRP A 152 10.35 37.62 -9.41
CA TRP A 152 10.65 36.38 -10.16
C TRP A 152 9.40 35.72 -10.70
N ARG A 153 8.31 35.69 -9.93
CA ARG A 153 7.02 35.20 -10.39
C ARG A 153 6.45 36.01 -11.53
N GLU A 154 6.55 37.35 -11.43
CA GLU A 154 6.14 38.24 -12.52
C GLU A 154 6.97 38.01 -13.79
N ALA A 155 8.27 37.80 -13.67
CA ALA A 155 9.13 37.48 -14.80
C ALA A 155 8.81 36.12 -15.42
N ALA A 156 8.55 35.09 -14.60
CA ALA A 156 8.14 33.77 -15.06
C ALA A 156 6.80 33.82 -15.82
N ALA A 157 5.82 34.58 -15.33
CA ALA A 157 4.53 34.76 -15.96
C ALA A 157 4.59 35.38 -17.37
N LYS A 158 5.60 36.20 -17.64
CA LYS A 158 5.82 36.83 -18.97
C LYS A 158 6.35 35.86 -20.03
N VAL A 159 6.84 34.68 -19.61
CA VAL A 159 7.48 33.70 -20.51
C VAL A 159 6.59 32.44 -20.69
N GLU A 160 5.33 32.50 -20.27
CA GLU A 160 4.36 31.38 -20.33
C GLU A 160 4.86 30.06 -19.71
N GLY A 161 5.76 30.11 -18.70
CA GLY A 161 6.37 28.95 -18.06
C GLY A 161 5.91 28.73 -16.61
N ASN A 162 6.06 27.49 -16.13
CA ASN A 162 5.95 27.18 -14.72
C ASN A 162 7.08 27.89 -13.94
N PHE A 163 6.79 28.47 -12.78
CA PHE A 163 7.76 29.19 -11.95
C PHE A 163 8.99 28.36 -11.59
N GLU A 164 8.82 27.08 -11.29
CA GLU A 164 9.92 26.15 -10.98
C GLU A 164 10.84 25.93 -12.18
N GLU A 165 10.26 25.73 -13.35
CA GLU A 165 10.98 25.55 -14.60
C GLU A 165 11.72 26.83 -15.01
N TRP A 166 11.09 27.99 -14.81
CA TRP A 166 11.73 29.29 -15.04
C TRP A 166 12.97 29.49 -14.15
N ILE A 167 12.91 29.09 -12.86
CA ILE A 167 14.06 29.14 -11.93
C ILE A 167 15.21 28.30 -12.46
N LEU A 168 14.96 27.05 -12.88
CA LEU A 168 15.98 26.16 -13.41
C LEU A 168 16.65 26.75 -14.64
N VAL A 169 15.87 27.23 -15.62
CA VAL A 169 16.39 27.87 -16.83
C VAL A 169 17.20 29.14 -16.51
N ALA A 170 16.77 29.93 -15.52
CA ALA A 170 17.49 31.12 -15.11
C ALA A 170 18.84 30.79 -14.46
N LEU A 171 18.89 29.72 -13.65
CA LEU A 171 20.13 29.24 -13.02
C LEU A 171 21.07 28.62 -14.08
N ASP A 172 20.54 27.83 -15.02
CA ASP A 172 21.34 27.26 -16.11
C ASP A 172 21.98 28.35 -16.97
N ARG A 173 21.24 29.41 -17.34
CA ARG A 173 21.78 30.56 -18.05
C ARG A 173 22.86 31.31 -17.27
N ALA A 174 22.64 31.48 -15.97
CA ALA A 174 23.63 32.12 -15.13
C ALA A 174 24.91 31.30 -15.01
N ALA A 175 24.76 29.96 -14.94
CA ALA A 175 25.90 29.04 -14.90
C ALA A 175 26.66 29.06 -16.24
N ALA A 176 25.99 28.94 -17.38
CA ALA A 176 26.59 29.02 -18.69
C ALA A 176 27.36 30.33 -18.88
N HIS A 177 26.74 31.45 -18.53
CA HIS A 177 27.42 32.77 -18.61
C HIS A 177 28.68 32.87 -17.70
N ALA A 178 28.65 32.24 -16.54
CA ALA A 178 29.79 32.25 -15.61
C ALA A 178 30.93 31.31 -16.06
N LEU A 179 30.60 30.22 -16.78
CA LEU A 179 31.55 29.23 -17.30
C LEU A 179 32.13 29.58 -18.67
N GLY A 180 31.56 30.59 -19.35
CA GLY A 180 32.02 31.06 -20.67
C GLY A 180 31.53 30.21 -21.83
N ASP A 181 30.41 29.43 -21.64
CA ASP A 181 29.75 28.63 -22.66
C ASP A 181 28.74 29.46 -23.46
#